data_95ff400514a77dcc625ec12021ff38e1
#
_entry.id   95ff400514a77dcc625ec12021ff38e1
#
_cell.length_a   1.000
_cell.length_b   1.000
_cell.length_c   1.000
_cell.angle_alpha   90.00
_cell.angle_beta   90.00
_cell.angle_gamma   90.00
#
_symmetry.space_group_name_H-M   'P 1'
#
loop_
_entity.id
_entity.type
_entity.pdbx_description
1 polymer ?
#
loop_
_entity_poly.entity_id
_entity_poly.type
_entity_poly.pdbx_seq_one_letter_code
_entity_poly.pdbx_strand_id
1 'polypeptide(L)'
;MRLVELAHDRLQQILCPGDICIDATAGNGHDSLFLALSTAPNGIVYAIDIQEAAILETTDRLKQHGFKDQLKTIHESHENLDHIINPGVRGNIATIMFNLGYLPGGNHQITTQAYSTVKSVEQAYSLLRKKGIITIICYRGHDGGEKETQEVLSLCESKKWKTQQIYGNENPRSPILVIIEKI
;
A
#
# COMPACT_ATOMS: atom_id res chain seq x y z
N MET A 1 -17.87 2.85 -8.82
CA MET A 1 -17.08 2.09 -7.83
C MET A 1 -15.81 2.87 -7.57
N ARG A 2 -15.41 3.05 -6.32
CA ARG A 2 -14.17 3.78 -5.97
C ARG A 2 -12.97 2.89 -6.24
N LEU A 3 -11.82 3.48 -6.59
CA LEU A 3 -10.59 2.71 -6.90
C LEU A 3 -10.12 1.85 -5.71
N VAL A 4 -10.33 2.32 -4.48
CA VAL A 4 -10.05 1.54 -3.26
C VAL A 4 -10.88 0.26 -3.23
N GLU A 5 -12.18 0.33 -3.57
CA GLU A 5 -13.07 -0.84 -3.62
C GLU A 5 -12.59 -1.85 -4.67
N LEU A 6 -12.17 -1.36 -5.86
CA LEU A 6 -11.57 -2.23 -6.90
C LEU A 6 -10.27 -2.90 -6.44
N ALA A 7 -9.42 -2.16 -5.71
CA ALA A 7 -8.21 -2.73 -5.13
C ALA A 7 -8.55 -3.84 -4.13
N HIS A 8 -9.49 -3.57 -3.21
CA HIS A 8 -9.95 -4.56 -2.23
C HIS A 8 -10.55 -5.80 -2.90
N ASP A 9 -11.44 -5.63 -3.87
CA ASP A 9 -12.06 -6.74 -4.62
C ASP A 9 -10.99 -7.61 -5.31
N ARG A 10 -9.94 -6.99 -5.86
CA ARG A 10 -8.83 -7.72 -6.49
C ARG A 10 -8.02 -8.49 -5.46
N LEU A 11 -7.77 -7.91 -4.29
CA LEU A 11 -6.99 -8.54 -3.23
C LEU A 11 -7.77 -9.68 -2.54
N GLN A 12 -9.08 -9.56 -2.35
CA GLN A 12 -9.91 -10.62 -1.79
C GLN A 12 -9.83 -11.94 -2.58
N GLN A 13 -9.51 -11.87 -3.88
CA GLN A 13 -9.38 -13.06 -4.73
C GLN A 13 -8.10 -13.86 -4.46
N ILE A 14 -7.11 -13.29 -3.79
CA ILE A 14 -5.80 -13.90 -3.58
C ILE A 14 -5.41 -14.04 -2.11
N LEU A 15 -6.04 -13.26 -1.21
CA LEU A 15 -5.74 -13.29 0.21
C LEU A 15 -6.35 -14.51 0.88
N CYS A 16 -5.58 -15.12 1.77
CA CYS A 16 -5.97 -16.27 2.55
C CYS A 16 -5.71 -16.03 4.06
N PRO A 17 -6.44 -16.73 4.94
CA PRO A 17 -6.12 -16.72 6.36
C PRO A 17 -4.64 -17.05 6.63
N GLY A 18 -4.01 -16.26 7.49
CA GLY A 18 -2.60 -16.40 7.82
C GLY A 18 -1.62 -15.67 6.90
N ASP A 19 -2.09 -15.01 5.85
CA ASP A 19 -1.23 -14.23 4.96
C ASP A 19 -0.57 -13.04 5.68
N ILE A 20 0.61 -12.66 5.21
CA ILE A 20 1.35 -11.49 5.65
C ILE A 20 1.18 -10.38 4.63
N CYS A 21 0.74 -9.21 5.09
CA CYS A 21 0.44 -8.06 4.25
C CYS A 21 1.15 -6.80 4.74
N ILE A 22 1.32 -5.83 3.85
CA ILE A 22 1.85 -4.51 4.16
C ILE A 22 0.88 -3.44 3.68
N ASP A 23 0.54 -2.51 4.56
CA ASP A 23 -0.03 -1.21 4.24
C ASP A 23 1.10 -0.19 4.34
N ALA A 24 1.64 0.24 3.21
CA ALA A 24 2.82 1.09 3.14
C ALA A 24 2.52 2.59 3.33
N THR A 25 1.23 2.93 3.48
CA THR A 25 0.70 4.28 3.70
C THR A 25 -0.53 4.20 4.60
N ALA A 26 -0.32 3.79 5.86
CA ALA A 26 -1.38 3.36 6.77
C ALA A 26 -2.49 4.39 6.97
N GLY A 27 -2.14 5.68 7.04
CA GLY A 27 -3.09 6.77 7.14
C GLY A 27 -4.08 6.58 8.29
N ASN A 28 -5.36 6.58 7.96
CA ASN A 28 -6.43 6.36 8.95
C ASN A 28 -6.74 4.87 9.20
N GLY A 29 -5.94 3.92 8.70
CA GLY A 29 -6.03 2.50 9.01
C GLY A 29 -7.16 1.73 8.31
N HIS A 30 -7.79 2.30 7.28
CA HIS A 30 -8.88 1.62 6.57
C HIS A 30 -8.38 0.40 5.79
N ASP A 31 -7.28 0.54 5.04
CA ASP A 31 -6.68 -0.55 4.29
C ASP A 31 -6.01 -1.56 5.21
N SER A 32 -5.36 -1.11 6.29
CA SER A 32 -4.85 -1.99 7.34
C SER A 32 -5.93 -2.86 7.96
N LEU A 33 -7.12 -2.29 8.24
CA LEU A 33 -8.27 -3.05 8.75
C LEU A 33 -8.80 -4.05 7.72
N PHE A 34 -8.93 -3.65 6.45
CA PHE A 34 -9.33 -4.54 5.37
C PHE A 34 -8.37 -5.74 5.27
N LEU A 35 -7.05 -5.51 5.32
CA LEU A 35 -6.04 -6.57 5.28
C LEU A 35 -6.15 -7.50 6.48
N ALA A 36 -6.33 -6.97 7.69
CA ALA A 36 -6.49 -7.77 8.91
C ALA A 36 -7.73 -8.67 8.85
N LEU A 37 -8.86 -8.14 8.40
CA LEU A 37 -10.10 -8.90 8.20
C LEU A 37 -9.92 -10.01 7.16
N SER A 38 -9.24 -9.71 6.05
CA SER A 38 -9.06 -10.63 4.92
C SER A 38 -8.10 -11.78 5.24
N THR A 39 -7.22 -11.61 6.24
CA THR A 39 -6.19 -12.59 6.60
C THR A 39 -6.40 -13.23 7.97
N ALA A 40 -7.50 -12.88 8.66
CA ALA A 40 -7.86 -13.46 9.95
C ALA A 40 -8.04 -15.00 9.85
N PRO A 41 -7.80 -15.75 10.98
CA PRO A 41 -7.41 -15.24 12.31
C PRO A 41 -5.91 -15.02 12.52
N ASN A 42 -5.02 -15.58 11.68
CA ASN A 42 -3.58 -15.68 11.95
C ASN A 42 -2.72 -14.78 11.04
N GLY A 43 -3.33 -13.87 10.27
CA GLY A 43 -2.61 -12.96 9.40
C GLY A 43 -1.78 -11.93 10.16
N ILE A 44 -0.81 -11.33 9.49
CA ILE A 44 0.01 -10.24 10.01
C ILE A 44 -0.08 -9.06 9.05
N VAL A 45 -0.36 -7.88 9.58
CA VAL A 45 -0.38 -6.62 8.84
C VAL A 45 0.71 -5.70 9.37
N TYR A 46 1.68 -5.37 8.52
CA TYR A 46 2.62 -4.27 8.77
C TYR A 46 1.97 -2.98 8.26
N ALA A 47 1.70 -2.06 9.17
CA ALA A 47 1.14 -0.74 8.87
C ALA A 47 2.22 0.32 9.04
N ILE A 48 2.59 0.98 7.96
CA ILE A 48 3.74 1.89 7.89
C ILE A 48 3.23 3.29 7.54
N ASP A 49 3.65 4.29 8.28
CA ASP A 49 3.41 5.68 7.95
C ASP A 49 4.51 6.58 8.54
N ILE A 50 4.81 7.67 7.85
CA ILE A 50 5.77 8.68 8.32
C ILE A 50 5.16 9.61 9.38
N GLN A 51 3.83 9.63 9.52
CA GLN A 51 3.11 10.47 10.46
C GLN A 51 2.71 9.66 11.70
N GLU A 52 3.16 10.09 12.86
CA GLU A 52 2.80 9.44 14.14
C GLU A 52 1.28 9.41 14.37
N ALA A 53 0.56 10.48 13.98
CA ALA A 53 -0.89 10.54 14.08
C ALA A 53 -1.59 9.43 13.28
N ALA A 54 -1.07 9.09 12.10
CA ALA A 54 -1.57 7.99 11.28
C ALA A 54 -1.36 6.63 11.97
N ILE A 55 -0.20 6.43 12.57
CA ILE A 55 0.13 5.21 13.31
C ILE A 55 -0.79 5.02 14.52
N LEU A 56 -1.07 6.10 15.26
CA LEU A 56 -1.98 6.08 16.41
C LEU A 56 -3.42 5.75 15.97
N GLU A 57 -3.94 6.44 14.94
CA GLU A 57 -5.28 6.20 14.41
C GLU A 57 -5.45 4.77 13.88
N THR A 58 -4.47 4.27 13.13
CA THR A 58 -4.45 2.89 12.64
C THR A 58 -4.45 1.88 13.78
N THR A 59 -3.64 2.12 14.82
CA THR A 59 -3.56 1.25 16.00
C THR A 59 -4.91 1.19 16.72
N ASP A 60 -5.52 2.33 16.96
CA ASP A 60 -6.81 2.42 17.67
C ASP A 60 -7.92 1.76 16.86
N ARG A 61 -7.97 1.98 15.54
CA ARG A 61 -8.94 1.36 14.65
C ARG A 61 -8.86 -0.17 14.70
N LEU A 62 -7.67 -0.76 14.53
CA LEU A 62 -7.53 -2.21 14.55
C LEU A 62 -7.78 -2.80 15.93
N LYS A 63 -7.38 -2.11 17.01
CA LYS A 63 -7.68 -2.51 18.38
C LYS A 63 -9.18 -2.57 18.65
N GLN A 64 -9.94 -1.56 18.21
CA GLN A 64 -11.41 -1.53 18.34
C GLN A 64 -12.10 -2.70 17.64
N HIS A 65 -11.51 -3.23 16.57
CA HIS A 65 -12.01 -4.37 15.80
C HIS A 65 -11.40 -5.72 16.22
N GLY A 66 -10.60 -5.76 17.31
CA GLY A 66 -10.03 -7.00 17.84
C GLY A 66 -8.78 -7.52 17.15
N PHE A 67 -8.13 -6.71 16.30
CA PHE A 67 -6.95 -7.12 15.51
C PHE A 67 -5.60 -6.62 16.06
N LYS A 68 -5.54 -6.29 17.38
CA LYS A 68 -4.32 -5.75 17.98
C LYS A 68 -3.08 -6.65 17.79
N ASP A 69 -3.25 -7.96 17.96
CA ASP A 69 -2.14 -8.91 17.96
C ASP A 69 -1.63 -9.24 16.54
N GLN A 70 -2.43 -8.94 15.53
CA GLN A 70 -2.09 -9.12 14.11
C GLN A 70 -1.42 -7.90 13.50
N LEU A 71 -1.47 -6.75 14.18
CA LEU A 71 -0.95 -5.48 13.70
C LEU A 71 0.48 -5.25 14.18
N LYS A 72 1.33 -4.84 13.24
CA LYS A 72 2.68 -4.31 13.51
C LYS A 72 2.78 -2.92 12.92
N THR A 73 2.65 -1.91 13.76
CA THR A 73 2.79 -0.51 13.34
C THR A 73 4.25 -0.09 13.31
N ILE A 74 4.60 0.69 12.30
CA ILE A 74 5.97 1.16 12.06
C ILE A 74 5.90 2.64 11.69
N HIS A 75 6.39 3.51 12.58
CA HIS A 75 6.51 4.94 12.33
C HIS A 75 7.82 5.22 11.59
N GLU A 76 7.79 5.09 10.26
CA GLU A 76 8.96 5.22 9.39
C GLU A 76 8.52 5.53 7.96
N SER A 77 9.44 5.99 7.14
CA SER A 77 9.21 6.15 5.70
C SER A 77 9.13 4.79 4.99
N HIS A 78 8.14 4.62 4.13
CA HIS A 78 8.02 3.43 3.27
C HIS A 78 9.24 3.24 2.35
N GLU A 79 10.05 4.26 2.10
CA GLU A 79 11.27 4.11 1.30
C GLU A 79 12.32 3.16 1.92
N ASN A 80 12.12 2.79 3.18
CA ASN A 80 13.01 1.93 3.94
C ASN A 80 12.47 0.50 4.14
N LEU A 81 11.52 0.03 3.31
CA LEU A 81 10.91 -1.31 3.42
C LEU A 81 11.93 -2.43 3.59
N ASP A 82 13.04 -2.37 2.87
CA ASP A 82 14.11 -3.37 2.96
C ASP A 82 14.77 -3.47 4.33
N HIS A 83 14.74 -2.40 5.11
CA HIS A 83 15.35 -2.36 6.45
C HIS A 83 14.34 -2.66 7.55
N ILE A 84 13.09 -2.23 7.37
CA ILE A 84 12.06 -2.32 8.39
C ILE A 84 11.29 -3.64 8.38
N ILE A 85 11.22 -4.31 7.23
CA ILE A 85 10.56 -5.62 7.13
C ILE A 85 11.52 -6.74 7.51
N ASN A 86 11.08 -7.58 8.44
CA ASN A 86 11.88 -8.72 8.92
C ASN A 86 12.36 -9.57 7.73
N PRO A 87 13.67 -9.82 7.59
CA PRO A 87 14.23 -10.64 6.51
C PRO A 87 13.58 -12.05 6.40
N GLY A 88 13.10 -12.61 7.50
CA GLY A 88 12.47 -13.93 7.51
C GLY A 88 11.12 -14.02 6.78
N VAL A 89 10.48 -12.88 6.46
CA VAL A 89 9.21 -12.84 5.72
C VAL A 89 9.39 -12.38 4.26
N ARG A 90 10.61 -12.10 3.83
CA ARG A 90 10.90 -11.73 2.43
C ARG A 90 10.49 -12.84 1.47
N GLY A 91 9.85 -12.48 0.38
CA GLY A 91 9.32 -13.44 -0.58
C GLY A 91 8.04 -14.17 -0.11
N ASN A 92 7.49 -13.82 1.07
CA ASN A 92 6.27 -14.38 1.62
C ASN A 92 5.13 -13.35 1.78
N ILE A 93 5.35 -12.09 1.42
CA ILE A 93 4.31 -11.06 1.49
C ILE A 93 3.25 -11.32 0.41
N ALA A 94 1.99 -11.42 0.83
CA ALA A 94 0.89 -11.68 -0.10
C ALA A 94 0.50 -10.44 -0.89
N THR A 95 0.45 -9.29 -0.22
CA THR A 95 0.12 -8.00 -0.84
C THR A 95 0.78 -6.84 -0.13
N ILE A 96 1.01 -5.78 -0.91
CA ILE A 96 1.47 -4.48 -0.40
C ILE A 96 0.58 -3.41 -1.02
N MET A 97 -0.02 -2.55 -0.18
CA MET A 97 -0.90 -1.46 -0.60
C MET A 97 -0.21 -0.11 -0.43
N PHE A 98 -0.41 0.77 -1.41
CA PHE A 98 0.00 2.18 -1.38
C PHE A 98 -1.17 3.09 -1.76
N ASN A 99 -1.40 4.14 -0.97
CA ASN A 99 -2.26 5.27 -1.33
C ASN A 99 -1.38 6.52 -1.36
N LEU A 100 -0.99 6.95 -2.57
CA LEU A 100 -0.04 8.04 -2.75
C LEU A 100 -0.76 9.39 -2.63
N GLY A 101 -0.18 10.30 -1.85
CA GLY A 101 -0.74 11.62 -1.61
C GLY A 101 -0.50 12.07 -0.18
N TYR A 102 -1.49 12.69 0.43
CA TYR A 102 -1.45 13.19 1.80
C TYR A 102 -2.49 12.51 2.68
N LEU A 103 -2.26 12.54 4.00
CA LEU A 103 -3.20 12.00 4.99
C LEU A 103 -4.51 12.81 4.96
N PRO A 104 -5.67 12.19 4.67
CA PRO A 104 -6.96 12.88 4.74
C PRO A 104 -7.23 13.44 6.15
N GLY A 105 -7.47 14.74 6.25
CA GLY A 105 -7.64 15.46 7.52
C GLY A 105 -6.32 15.81 8.22
N GLY A 106 -5.18 15.46 7.65
CA GLY A 106 -3.85 15.77 8.17
C GLY A 106 -3.21 17.02 7.54
N ASN A 107 -1.91 17.17 7.73
CA ASN A 107 -1.13 18.24 7.13
C ASN A 107 -0.85 17.94 5.65
N HIS A 108 -1.50 18.69 4.74
CA HIS A 108 -1.34 18.55 3.29
C HIS A 108 0.07 18.89 2.77
N GLN A 109 0.94 19.48 3.59
CA GLN A 109 2.35 19.69 3.25
C GLN A 109 3.18 18.42 3.33
N ILE A 110 2.67 17.41 4.07
CA ILE A 110 3.29 16.09 4.16
C ILE A 110 2.60 15.20 3.13
N THR A 111 3.28 14.96 2.02
CA THR A 111 2.78 14.14 0.90
C THR A 111 3.85 13.15 0.45
N THR A 112 3.45 12.05 -0.16
CA THR A 112 4.37 11.11 -0.79
C THR A 112 5.17 11.80 -1.89
N GLN A 113 6.36 11.28 -2.16
CA GLN A 113 7.29 11.87 -3.12
C GLN A 113 7.73 10.81 -4.13
N ALA A 114 7.81 11.18 -5.39
CA ALA A 114 8.16 10.28 -6.49
C ALA A 114 9.40 9.42 -6.21
N TYR A 115 10.47 10.04 -5.67
CA TYR A 115 11.70 9.31 -5.35
C TYR A 115 11.49 8.21 -4.29
N SER A 116 10.88 8.54 -3.16
CA SER A 116 10.63 7.59 -2.07
C SER A 116 9.67 6.48 -2.50
N THR A 117 8.66 6.84 -3.30
CA THR A 117 7.66 5.90 -3.82
C THR A 117 8.28 4.90 -4.81
N VAL A 118 9.04 5.36 -5.80
CA VAL A 118 9.72 4.48 -6.77
C VAL A 118 10.63 3.49 -6.07
N LYS A 119 11.47 3.98 -5.14
CA LYS A 119 12.35 3.15 -4.33
C LYS A 119 11.56 2.10 -3.52
N SER A 120 10.47 2.53 -2.89
CA SER A 120 9.62 1.65 -2.10
C SER A 120 8.92 0.57 -2.95
N VAL A 121 8.37 0.93 -4.11
CA VAL A 121 7.70 -0.01 -5.01
C VAL A 121 8.67 -1.06 -5.55
N GLU A 122 9.91 -0.69 -5.83
CA GLU A 122 10.95 -1.64 -6.25
C GLU A 122 11.29 -2.64 -5.13
N GLN A 123 11.46 -2.16 -3.90
CA GLN A 123 11.67 -3.01 -2.72
C GLN A 123 10.43 -3.89 -2.46
N ALA A 124 9.23 -3.32 -2.54
CA ALA A 124 7.97 -4.04 -2.36
C ALA A 124 7.85 -5.23 -3.32
N TYR A 125 8.21 -5.07 -4.59
CA TYR A 125 8.18 -6.17 -5.54
C TYR A 125 9.10 -7.32 -5.13
N SER A 126 10.26 -7.03 -4.55
CA SER A 126 11.18 -8.06 -4.05
C SER A 126 10.59 -8.85 -2.87
N LEU A 127 9.84 -8.16 -1.99
CA LEU A 127 9.22 -8.74 -0.79
C LEU A 127 8.03 -9.65 -1.09
N LEU A 128 7.35 -9.48 -2.22
CA LEU A 128 6.17 -10.28 -2.58
C LEU A 128 6.51 -11.76 -2.74
N ARG A 129 5.56 -12.60 -2.34
CA ARG A 129 5.53 -14.02 -2.79
C ARG A 129 5.18 -14.11 -4.28
N LYS A 130 5.42 -15.25 -4.90
CA LYS A 130 4.93 -15.55 -6.26
C LYS A 130 3.39 -15.41 -6.29
N LYS A 131 2.84 -14.77 -7.33
CA LYS A 131 1.42 -14.39 -7.48
C LYS A 131 0.93 -13.37 -6.43
N GLY A 132 1.83 -12.79 -5.63
CA GLY A 132 1.50 -11.65 -4.78
C GLY A 132 1.23 -10.39 -5.61
N ILE A 133 0.51 -9.45 -5.01
CA ILE A 133 0.04 -8.24 -5.70
C ILE A 133 0.47 -6.99 -4.94
N ILE A 134 0.94 -5.98 -5.67
CA ILE A 134 1.01 -4.60 -5.19
C ILE A 134 -0.18 -3.84 -5.78
N THR A 135 -0.89 -3.07 -4.95
CA THR A 135 -1.86 -2.08 -5.40
C THR A 135 -1.36 -0.68 -5.05
N ILE A 136 -1.43 0.22 -6.02
CA ILE A 136 -0.99 1.61 -5.85
C ILE A 136 -2.10 2.53 -6.35
N ILE A 137 -2.69 3.33 -5.46
CA ILE A 137 -3.60 4.39 -5.86
C ILE A 137 -2.81 5.68 -5.96
N CYS A 138 -2.64 6.18 -7.17
CA CYS A 138 -1.93 7.41 -7.46
C CYS A 138 -2.93 8.56 -7.56
N TYR A 139 -2.94 9.45 -6.55
CA TYR A 139 -3.75 10.67 -6.56
C TYR A 139 -3.01 11.80 -7.30
N ARG A 140 -3.55 12.21 -8.45
CA ARG A 140 -2.89 13.15 -9.39
C ARG A 140 -3.26 14.61 -9.18
N GLY A 141 -4.18 14.90 -8.25
CA GLY A 141 -4.75 16.22 -8.05
C GLY A 141 -3.94 17.18 -7.15
N HIS A 142 -2.85 16.72 -6.56
CA HIS A 142 -1.98 17.52 -5.70
C HIS A 142 -0.64 17.82 -6.38
N ASP A 143 0.12 18.75 -5.80
CA ASP A 143 1.44 19.10 -6.29
C ASP A 143 2.39 17.88 -6.25
N GLY A 144 3.08 17.61 -7.35
CA GLY A 144 3.94 16.43 -7.49
C GLY A 144 3.22 15.11 -7.85
N GLY A 145 1.89 14.98 -7.65
CA GLY A 145 1.17 13.71 -7.83
C GLY A 145 1.19 13.18 -9.27
N GLU A 146 1.13 14.06 -10.27
CA GLU A 146 1.28 13.65 -11.68
C GLU A 146 2.68 13.09 -11.95
N LYS A 147 3.73 13.77 -11.48
CA LYS A 147 5.12 13.31 -11.63
C LYS A 147 5.32 11.96 -10.93
N GLU A 148 4.83 11.82 -9.70
CA GLU A 148 4.92 10.58 -8.95
C GLU A 148 4.24 9.42 -9.69
N THR A 149 3.06 9.67 -10.26
CA THR A 149 2.34 8.68 -11.09
C THR A 149 3.17 8.24 -12.29
N GLN A 150 3.73 9.18 -13.05
CA GLN A 150 4.54 8.89 -14.24
C GLN A 150 5.79 8.08 -13.90
N GLU A 151 6.46 8.41 -12.79
CA GLU A 151 7.66 7.68 -12.33
C GLU A 151 7.31 6.22 -11.94
N VAL A 152 6.18 5.99 -11.27
CA VAL A 152 5.68 4.64 -10.96
C VAL A 152 5.40 3.84 -12.24
N LEU A 153 4.71 4.43 -13.21
CA LEU A 153 4.40 3.76 -14.48
C LEU A 153 5.67 3.46 -15.28
N SER A 154 6.60 4.40 -15.33
CA SER A 154 7.91 4.22 -15.99
C SER A 154 8.73 3.10 -15.34
N LEU A 155 8.71 3.00 -14.00
CA LEU A 155 9.33 1.88 -13.29
C LEU A 155 8.73 0.55 -13.75
N CYS A 156 7.41 0.42 -13.72
CA CYS A 156 6.70 -0.81 -14.11
C CYS A 156 7.06 -1.24 -15.54
N GLU A 157 7.11 -0.28 -16.47
CA GLU A 157 7.45 -0.52 -17.88
C GLU A 157 8.93 -0.95 -18.01
N SER A 158 9.86 -0.24 -17.38
CA SER A 158 11.30 -0.53 -17.43
C SER A 158 11.63 -1.93 -16.89
N LYS A 159 10.93 -2.35 -15.84
CA LYS A 159 11.06 -3.68 -15.22
C LYS A 159 10.25 -4.78 -15.95
N LYS A 160 9.42 -4.41 -16.91
CA LYS A 160 8.51 -5.32 -17.63
C LYS A 160 7.62 -6.13 -16.68
N TRP A 161 7.17 -5.52 -15.59
CA TRP A 161 6.28 -6.16 -14.64
C TRP A 161 4.89 -6.36 -15.23
N LYS A 162 4.20 -7.43 -14.83
CA LYS A 162 2.80 -7.65 -15.19
C LYS A 162 1.94 -6.61 -14.46
N THR A 163 1.44 -5.62 -15.20
CA THR A 163 0.77 -4.43 -14.68
C THR A 163 -0.59 -4.22 -15.32
N GLN A 164 -1.57 -3.83 -14.52
CA GLN A 164 -2.88 -3.34 -14.96
C GLN A 164 -3.09 -1.92 -14.44
N GLN A 165 -3.65 -1.04 -15.26
CA GLN A 165 -4.00 0.33 -14.91
C GLN A 165 -5.51 0.52 -15.01
N ILE A 166 -6.14 1.10 -13.99
CA ILE A 166 -7.57 1.40 -13.95
C ILE A 166 -7.73 2.88 -13.59
N TYR A 167 -8.37 3.64 -14.48
CA TYR A 167 -8.59 5.07 -14.30
C TYR A 167 -9.91 5.32 -13.56
N GLY A 168 -9.92 6.26 -12.60
CA GLY A 168 -11.10 6.58 -11.80
C GLY A 168 -12.26 7.16 -12.64
N ASN A 169 -11.95 7.98 -13.62
CA ASN A 169 -12.88 8.52 -14.62
C ASN A 169 -12.10 9.14 -15.79
N GLU A 170 -12.80 9.78 -16.74
CA GLU A 170 -12.19 10.41 -17.93
C GLU A 170 -11.43 11.73 -17.65
N ASN A 171 -11.52 12.27 -16.43
CA ASN A 171 -10.78 13.49 -16.09
C ASN A 171 -9.26 13.18 -16.04
N PRO A 172 -8.41 13.94 -16.75
CA PRO A 172 -6.95 13.74 -16.76
C PRO A 172 -6.30 13.78 -15.38
N ARG A 173 -6.92 14.44 -14.39
CA ARG A 173 -6.43 14.51 -13.00
C ARG A 173 -7.06 13.46 -12.08
N SER A 174 -7.89 12.58 -12.62
CA SER A 174 -8.49 11.51 -11.85
C SER A 174 -7.41 10.55 -11.33
N PRO A 175 -7.58 9.98 -10.14
CA PRO A 175 -6.63 9.00 -9.64
C PRO A 175 -6.60 7.75 -10.52
N ILE A 176 -5.47 7.04 -10.48
CA ILE A 176 -5.23 5.78 -11.18
C ILE A 176 -4.93 4.70 -10.15
N LEU A 177 -5.55 3.54 -10.28
CA LEU A 177 -5.15 2.33 -9.59
C LEU A 177 -4.19 1.54 -10.49
N VAL A 178 -2.98 1.33 -10.00
CA VAL A 178 -1.97 0.47 -10.63
C VAL A 178 -1.92 -0.84 -9.84
N ILE A 179 -2.09 -1.96 -10.52
CA ILE A 179 -2.00 -3.31 -9.95
C ILE A 179 -0.79 -3.99 -10.56
N ILE A 180 0.15 -4.44 -9.74
CA ILE A 180 1.36 -5.15 -10.17
C ILE A 180 1.30 -6.57 -9.61
N GLU A 181 1.37 -7.57 -10.47
CA GLU A 181 1.37 -8.98 -10.08
C GLU A 181 2.78 -9.58 -10.25
N LYS A 182 3.29 -10.24 -9.21
CA LYS A 182 4.57 -10.96 -9.28
C LYS A 182 4.38 -12.32 -9.96
N ILE A 183 5.09 -12.55 -11.06
CA ILE A 183 5.07 -13.80 -11.86
C ILE A 183 5.87 -14.90 -11.17
#